data_852d5cddfc33958568b458ef6a73be9b
#
_entry.id   852d5cddfc33958568b458ef6a73be9b
#
_cell.length_a   1.000
_cell.length_b   1.000
_cell.length_c   1.000
_cell.angle_alpha   90.00
_cell.angle_beta   90.00
_cell.angle_gamma   90.00
#
_symmetry.space_group_name_H-M   'P 1'
#
loop_
_entity.id
_entity.type
_entity.pdbx_description
1 polymer ?
#
loop_
_entity_poly.entity_id
_entity_poly.type
_entity_poly.pdbx_seq_one_letter_code
_entity_poly.pdbx_strand_id
1 'polypeptide(L)'
;QYREIAKENPDDDLSQFAFGQALLNASRPAEAVPVLRHVVRINPKYTKAYLLLGQALEADGDEEGAIEAWQLGYHASNKQGTLMNAQEARQLLEARGAPLTSEIVELLSFDDDEPPESAEDANREPGQDEVRCIRSGRIGKKMTFDPFDDKIGAYIMQSISQESWDAWMEMSIKVINELRLDLG
;
A
#
# COMPACT_ATOMS: atom_id res chain seq x y z
N GLN A 1 -18.11 16.19 -17.08
CA GLN A 1 -17.10 17.12 -16.51
C GLN A 1 -16.00 16.38 -15.77
N TYR A 2 -16.26 15.62 -14.67
CA TYR A 2 -15.23 14.89 -13.90
C TYR A 2 -14.44 13.90 -14.75
N ARG A 3 -15.11 13.15 -15.65
CA ARG A 3 -14.46 12.21 -16.56
C ARG A 3 -13.41 12.88 -17.46
N GLU A 4 -13.68 14.05 -17.98
CA GLU A 4 -12.74 14.77 -18.86
C GLU A 4 -11.52 15.26 -18.06
N ILE A 5 -11.75 15.84 -16.86
CA ILE A 5 -10.68 16.28 -15.98
C ILE A 5 -9.77 15.12 -15.57
N ALA A 6 -10.37 13.96 -15.20
CA ALA A 6 -9.62 12.76 -14.83
C ALA A 6 -8.82 12.16 -16.00
N LYS A 7 -9.31 12.29 -17.24
CA LYS A 7 -8.55 11.86 -18.43
C LYS A 7 -7.38 12.78 -18.76
N GLU A 8 -7.56 14.08 -18.56
CA GLU A 8 -6.49 15.07 -18.78
C GLU A 8 -5.39 14.95 -17.72
N ASN A 9 -5.75 14.47 -16.52
CA ASN A 9 -4.84 14.37 -15.38
C ASN A 9 -4.91 12.95 -14.77
N PRO A 10 -4.36 11.93 -15.44
CA PRO A 10 -4.48 10.53 -15.01
C PRO A 10 -3.76 10.24 -13.68
N ASP A 11 -2.71 10.99 -13.36
CA ASP A 11 -1.91 10.80 -12.15
C ASP A 11 -2.27 11.79 -11.02
N ASP A 12 -3.33 12.61 -11.21
CA ASP A 12 -3.84 13.49 -10.15
C ASP A 12 -4.87 12.74 -9.29
N ASP A 13 -4.47 12.41 -8.06
CA ASP A 13 -5.27 11.65 -7.12
C ASP A 13 -6.61 12.31 -6.77
N LEU A 14 -6.62 13.65 -6.67
CA LEU A 14 -7.83 14.41 -6.35
C LEU A 14 -8.87 14.36 -7.48
N SER A 15 -8.43 14.54 -8.73
CA SER A 15 -9.30 14.46 -9.91
C SER A 15 -9.85 13.05 -10.10
N GLN A 16 -9.02 12.03 -9.93
CA GLN A 16 -9.43 10.64 -9.99
C GLN A 16 -10.40 10.28 -8.86
N PHE A 17 -10.12 10.72 -7.64
CA PHE A 17 -11.04 10.53 -6.52
C PHE A 17 -12.40 11.19 -6.76
N ALA A 18 -12.42 12.45 -7.21
CA ALA A 18 -13.66 13.16 -7.52
C ALA A 18 -14.47 12.46 -8.63
N PHE A 19 -13.79 11.88 -9.62
CA PHE A 19 -14.44 11.10 -10.67
C PHE A 19 -15.02 9.79 -10.11
N GLY A 20 -14.27 9.05 -9.29
CA GLY A 20 -14.75 7.83 -8.63
C GLY A 20 -15.98 8.10 -7.76
N GLN A 21 -15.96 9.19 -6.97
CA GLN A 21 -17.10 9.61 -6.16
C GLN A 21 -18.33 9.97 -7.02
N ALA A 22 -18.12 10.68 -8.14
CA ALA A 22 -19.19 11.02 -9.05
C ALA A 22 -19.84 9.77 -9.70
N LEU A 23 -19.05 8.73 -9.99
CA LEU A 23 -19.55 7.46 -10.49
C LEU A 23 -20.40 6.74 -9.46
N LEU A 24 -19.98 6.69 -8.20
CA LEU A 24 -20.78 6.12 -7.11
C LEU A 24 -22.09 6.88 -6.91
N ASN A 25 -22.06 8.21 -6.89
CA ASN A 25 -23.27 9.03 -6.80
C ASN A 25 -24.24 8.82 -7.98
N ALA A 26 -23.71 8.40 -9.13
CA ALA A 26 -24.51 8.03 -10.31
C ALA A 26 -24.93 6.56 -10.32
N SER A 27 -24.75 5.82 -9.21
CA SER A 27 -25.05 4.38 -9.09
C SER A 27 -24.32 3.52 -10.14
N ARG A 28 -23.06 3.83 -10.41
CA ARG A 28 -22.17 3.12 -11.35
C ARG A 28 -20.96 2.52 -10.64
N PRO A 29 -21.15 1.61 -9.66
CA PRO A 29 -20.06 1.08 -8.84
C PRO A 29 -19.00 0.33 -9.66
N ALA A 30 -19.40 -0.48 -10.63
CA ALA A 30 -18.47 -1.23 -11.48
C ALA A 30 -17.44 -0.33 -12.22
N GLU A 31 -17.81 0.91 -12.52
CA GLU A 31 -16.89 1.88 -13.13
C GLU A 31 -16.11 2.67 -12.09
N ALA A 32 -16.64 2.84 -10.88
CA ALA A 32 -15.96 3.52 -9.78
C ALA A 32 -14.79 2.70 -9.23
N VAL A 33 -14.93 1.38 -9.13
CA VAL A 33 -13.92 0.46 -8.58
C VAL A 33 -12.55 0.64 -9.25
N PRO A 34 -12.38 0.51 -10.57
CA PRO A 34 -11.05 0.65 -11.19
C PRO A 34 -10.46 2.06 -11.01
N VAL A 35 -11.30 3.11 -10.99
CA VAL A 35 -10.84 4.49 -10.78
C VAL A 35 -10.31 4.66 -9.34
N LEU A 36 -11.06 4.18 -8.34
CA LEU A 36 -10.66 4.29 -6.94
C LEU A 36 -9.47 3.38 -6.59
N ARG A 37 -9.36 2.19 -7.19
CA ARG A 37 -8.15 1.36 -7.12
C ARG A 37 -6.92 2.10 -7.66
N HIS A 38 -7.10 2.88 -8.72
CA HIS A 38 -6.01 3.71 -9.24
C HIS A 38 -5.60 4.79 -8.24
N VAL A 39 -6.58 5.47 -7.59
CA VAL A 39 -6.28 6.49 -6.56
C VAL A 39 -5.42 5.92 -5.43
N VAL A 40 -5.81 4.79 -4.83
CA VAL A 40 -5.05 4.20 -3.71
C VAL A 40 -3.67 3.70 -4.13
N ARG A 41 -3.48 3.37 -5.41
CA ARG A 41 -2.18 2.98 -5.97
C ARG A 41 -1.23 4.16 -6.15
N ILE A 42 -1.72 5.30 -6.69
CA ILE A 42 -0.88 6.50 -6.91
C ILE A 42 -0.65 7.28 -5.62
N ASN A 43 -1.61 7.24 -4.69
CA ASN A 43 -1.48 7.86 -3.38
C ASN A 43 -1.98 6.94 -2.25
N PRO A 44 -1.15 6.01 -1.75
CA PRO A 44 -1.50 5.13 -0.63
C PRO A 44 -1.82 5.88 0.68
N LYS A 45 -1.46 7.15 0.78
CA LYS A 45 -1.76 8.01 1.93
C LYS A 45 -3.16 8.64 1.85
N TYR A 46 -3.87 8.48 0.74
CA TYR A 46 -5.21 9.05 0.59
C TYR A 46 -6.26 8.14 1.26
N THR A 47 -6.30 8.17 2.59
CA THR A 47 -7.11 7.26 3.43
C THR A 47 -8.59 7.26 3.08
N LYS A 48 -9.16 8.40 2.69
CA LYS A 48 -10.56 8.50 2.28
C LYS A 48 -10.86 7.70 1.00
N ALA A 49 -9.88 7.51 0.14
CA ALA A 49 -10.06 6.74 -1.10
C ALA A 49 -10.30 5.25 -0.82
N TYR A 50 -9.69 4.69 0.23
CA TYR A 50 -9.96 3.30 0.66
C TYR A 50 -11.40 3.12 1.15
N LEU A 51 -11.93 4.09 1.91
CA LEU A 51 -13.32 4.06 2.37
C LEU A 51 -14.28 4.03 1.19
N LEU A 52 -14.06 4.92 0.22
CA LEU A 52 -14.89 5.03 -0.95
C LEU A 52 -14.74 3.81 -1.89
N LEU A 53 -13.52 3.25 -1.99
CA LEU A 53 -13.26 2.01 -2.73
C LEU A 53 -14.05 0.84 -2.13
N GLY A 54 -14.03 0.67 -0.81
CA GLY A 54 -14.82 -0.36 -0.15
C GLY A 54 -16.32 -0.20 -0.39
N GLN A 55 -16.85 1.03 -0.34
CA GLN A 55 -18.25 1.30 -0.68
C GLN A 55 -18.56 0.96 -2.15
N ALA A 56 -17.63 1.22 -3.07
CA ALA A 56 -17.80 0.87 -4.48
C ALA A 56 -17.81 -0.63 -4.70
N LEU A 57 -16.90 -1.36 -4.05
CA LEU A 57 -16.80 -2.82 -4.11
C LEU A 57 -18.05 -3.48 -3.54
N GLU A 58 -18.52 -3.03 -2.38
CA GLU A 58 -19.76 -3.53 -1.78
C GLU A 58 -20.97 -3.31 -2.69
N ALA A 59 -21.10 -2.10 -3.28
CA ALA A 59 -22.18 -1.78 -4.20
C ALA A 59 -22.11 -2.57 -5.52
N ASP A 60 -20.91 -3.03 -5.90
CA ASP A 60 -20.67 -3.89 -7.07
C ASP A 60 -20.87 -5.39 -6.75
N GLY A 61 -21.07 -5.75 -5.47
CA GLY A 61 -21.29 -7.10 -4.98
C GLY A 61 -20.03 -7.86 -4.54
N ASP A 62 -18.88 -7.18 -4.48
CA ASP A 62 -17.60 -7.73 -3.98
C ASP A 62 -17.45 -7.38 -2.49
N GLU A 63 -18.16 -8.14 -1.64
CA GLU A 63 -18.13 -7.93 -0.18
C GLU A 63 -16.75 -8.19 0.42
N GLU A 64 -16.02 -9.19 -0.07
CA GLU A 64 -14.69 -9.56 0.40
C GLU A 64 -13.67 -8.45 0.08
N GLY A 65 -13.67 -7.99 -1.16
CA GLY A 65 -12.84 -6.86 -1.58
C GLY A 65 -13.19 -5.56 -0.84
N ALA A 66 -14.45 -5.35 -0.46
CA ALA A 66 -14.86 -4.19 0.34
C ALA A 66 -14.26 -4.24 1.74
N ILE A 67 -14.32 -5.40 2.40
CA ILE A 67 -13.72 -5.62 3.73
C ILE A 67 -12.21 -5.35 3.67
N GLU A 68 -11.51 -5.92 2.68
CA GLU A 68 -10.08 -5.70 2.48
C GLU A 68 -9.75 -4.21 2.30
N ALA A 69 -10.49 -3.50 1.46
CA ALA A 69 -10.29 -2.07 1.23
C ALA A 69 -10.46 -1.26 2.52
N TRP A 70 -11.45 -1.57 3.36
CA TRP A 70 -11.64 -0.89 4.64
C TRP A 70 -10.59 -1.25 5.68
N GLN A 71 -10.09 -2.47 5.71
CA GLN A 71 -8.98 -2.88 6.57
C GLN A 71 -7.69 -2.10 6.22
N LEU A 72 -7.37 -2.02 4.93
CA LEU A 72 -6.26 -1.19 4.43
C LEU A 72 -6.46 0.29 4.79
N GLY A 73 -7.68 0.79 4.62
CA GLY A 73 -8.05 2.15 4.99
C GLY A 73 -7.92 2.43 6.49
N TYR A 74 -8.31 1.49 7.33
CA TYR A 74 -8.15 1.55 8.78
C TYR A 74 -6.67 1.62 9.17
N HIS A 75 -5.86 0.71 8.62
CA HIS A 75 -4.42 0.68 8.86
C HIS A 75 -3.73 1.98 8.41
N ALA A 76 -3.96 2.41 7.16
CA ALA A 76 -3.39 3.64 6.62
C ALA A 76 -3.80 4.88 7.42
N SER A 77 -5.05 4.92 7.91
CA SER A 77 -5.57 6.03 8.71
C SER A 77 -4.92 6.10 10.08
N ASN A 78 -4.71 4.97 10.75
CA ASN A 78 -4.00 4.92 12.03
C ASN A 78 -2.54 5.35 11.87
N LYS A 79 -1.86 4.85 10.84
CA LYS A 79 -0.48 5.22 10.53
C LYS A 79 -0.30 6.73 10.32
N GLN A 80 -1.30 7.39 9.74
CA GLN A 80 -1.27 8.84 9.47
C GLN A 80 -1.91 9.70 10.56
N GLY A 81 -2.50 9.09 11.59
CA GLY A 81 -3.23 9.81 12.63
C GLY A 81 -4.55 10.45 12.15
N THR A 82 -5.12 9.98 11.04
CA THR A 82 -6.42 10.47 10.53
C THR A 82 -7.58 9.77 11.25
N LEU A 83 -7.81 10.14 12.51
CA LEU A 83 -8.71 9.45 13.42
C LEU A 83 -10.14 9.30 12.89
N MET A 84 -10.67 10.30 12.19
CA MET A 84 -12.05 10.23 11.66
C MET A 84 -12.19 9.13 10.61
N ASN A 85 -11.21 9.01 9.68
CA ASN A 85 -11.24 7.98 8.65
C ASN A 85 -11.01 6.59 9.25
N ALA A 86 -10.14 6.48 10.26
CA ALA A 86 -9.94 5.23 11.00
C ALA A 86 -11.23 4.80 11.72
N GLN A 87 -11.95 5.74 12.35
CA GLN A 87 -13.22 5.45 13.04
C GLN A 87 -14.31 5.03 12.04
N GLU A 88 -14.39 5.68 10.87
CA GLU A 88 -15.35 5.32 9.82
C GLU A 88 -15.05 3.92 9.27
N ALA A 89 -13.80 3.62 8.95
CA ALA A 89 -13.38 2.28 8.50
C ALA A 89 -13.75 1.21 9.55
N ARG A 90 -13.45 1.48 10.82
CA ARG A 90 -13.79 0.60 11.93
C ARG A 90 -15.28 0.31 12.01
N GLN A 91 -16.14 1.33 11.94
CA GLN A 91 -17.59 1.18 11.98
C GLN A 91 -18.11 0.33 10.83
N LEU A 92 -17.55 0.51 9.61
CA LEU A 92 -17.91 -0.27 8.44
C LEU A 92 -17.54 -1.75 8.60
N LEU A 93 -16.37 -2.06 9.17
CA LEU A 93 -15.93 -3.43 9.46
C LEU A 93 -16.75 -4.07 10.58
N GLU A 94 -16.97 -3.37 11.69
CA GLU A 94 -17.78 -3.86 12.82
C GLU A 94 -19.23 -4.18 12.41
N ALA A 95 -19.83 -3.35 11.57
CA ALA A 95 -21.19 -3.58 11.05
C ALA A 95 -21.32 -4.86 10.23
N ARG A 96 -20.20 -5.38 9.70
CA ARG A 96 -20.13 -6.63 8.91
C ARG A 96 -19.53 -7.80 9.68
N GLY A 97 -19.21 -7.61 10.96
CA GLY A 97 -18.55 -8.61 11.80
C GLY A 97 -17.14 -8.96 11.31
N ALA A 98 -16.51 -8.09 10.52
CA ALA A 98 -15.19 -8.29 9.99
C ALA A 98 -14.10 -7.82 10.98
N PRO A 99 -12.93 -8.48 11.04
CA PRO A 99 -11.81 -8.04 11.87
C PRO A 99 -11.26 -6.70 11.37
N LEU A 100 -10.66 -5.91 12.28
CA LEU A 100 -10.08 -4.61 11.96
C LEU A 100 -8.85 -4.71 11.07
N THR A 101 -8.12 -5.81 11.16
CA THR A 101 -6.96 -6.12 10.34
C THR A 101 -7.12 -7.50 9.73
N SER A 102 -6.61 -7.71 8.53
CA SER A 102 -6.45 -9.03 7.93
C SER A 102 -5.00 -9.47 8.04
N GLU A 103 -4.75 -10.78 7.92
CA GLU A 103 -3.38 -11.30 7.82
C GLU A 103 -2.62 -10.64 6.67
N ILE A 104 -3.31 -10.32 5.56
CA ILE A 104 -2.73 -9.60 4.43
C ILE A 104 -2.29 -8.18 4.84
N VAL A 105 -3.10 -7.47 5.62
CA VAL A 105 -2.74 -6.12 6.11
C VAL A 105 -1.56 -6.20 7.06
N GLU A 106 -1.53 -7.18 7.96
CA GLU A 106 -0.39 -7.43 8.86
C GLU A 106 0.87 -7.81 8.09
N LEU A 107 0.74 -8.63 7.05
CA LEU A 107 1.85 -9.02 6.17
C LEU A 107 2.37 -7.84 5.31
N LEU A 108 1.48 -6.93 4.88
CA LEU A 108 1.83 -5.75 4.10
C LEU A 108 2.22 -4.55 4.97
N SER A 109 1.83 -4.56 6.24
CA SER A 109 2.26 -3.57 7.23
C SER A 109 3.69 -3.88 7.68
N PHE A 110 4.64 -3.68 6.79
CA PHE A 110 6.01 -3.56 7.23
C PHE A 110 6.09 -2.32 8.12
N ASP A 111 6.68 -2.49 9.29
CA ASP A 111 7.11 -1.38 10.12
C ASP A 111 8.26 -0.62 9.41
N ASP A 112 7.93 0.02 8.28
CA ASP A 112 8.83 0.98 7.64
C ASP A 112 9.06 2.22 8.52
N ASP A 113 8.35 2.29 9.67
CA ASP A 113 8.36 3.42 10.59
C ASP A 113 9.15 3.17 11.88
N GLU A 114 9.96 2.13 11.99
CA GLU A 114 11.02 2.23 12.99
C GLU A 114 11.96 3.36 12.54
N PRO A 115 11.94 4.51 13.23
CA PRO A 115 12.86 5.60 12.89
C PRO A 115 14.29 5.05 12.92
N PRO A 116 15.24 5.63 12.15
CA PRO A 116 16.64 5.26 12.24
C PRO A 116 17.02 5.22 13.73
N GLU A 117 17.69 4.14 14.16
CA GLU A 117 17.96 3.83 15.57
C GLU A 117 18.64 4.98 16.35
N SER A 118 19.20 5.96 15.62
CA SER A 118 19.69 7.21 16.18
C SER A 118 19.61 8.35 15.17
N ALA A 119 19.48 9.58 15.67
CA ALA A 119 19.62 10.80 14.85
C ALA A 119 21.03 10.88 14.18
N GLU A 120 22.01 10.15 14.68
CA GLU A 120 23.36 10.04 14.11
C GLU A 120 23.36 9.19 12.83
N ASP A 121 22.55 8.13 12.76
CA ASP A 121 22.44 7.29 11.57
C ASP A 121 21.69 7.99 10.42
N ALA A 122 20.79 8.91 10.71
CA ALA A 122 20.07 9.66 9.68
C ALA A 122 21.01 10.48 8.76
N ASN A 123 22.13 10.99 9.32
CA ASN A 123 23.09 11.85 8.61
C ASN A 123 24.43 11.16 8.29
N ARG A 124 24.64 9.91 8.71
CA ARG A 124 25.86 9.16 8.43
C ARG A 124 25.93 8.77 6.95
N GLU A 125 27.08 8.93 6.32
CA GLU A 125 27.32 8.37 4.99
C GLU A 125 27.59 6.86 5.08
N PRO A 126 27.02 6.05 4.15
CA PRO A 126 27.26 4.61 4.10
C PRO A 126 28.75 4.31 3.88
N GLY A 127 29.26 3.31 4.59
CA GLY A 127 30.62 2.78 4.37
C GLY A 127 30.75 2.03 3.04
N GLN A 128 31.96 1.50 2.78
CA GLN A 128 32.26 0.82 1.50
C GLN A 128 31.36 -0.41 1.25
N ASP A 129 31.03 -1.17 2.32
CA ASP A 129 30.22 -2.37 2.26
C ASP A 129 28.77 -2.14 2.78
N GLU A 130 28.35 -0.87 2.84
CA GLU A 130 27.05 -0.46 3.31
C GLU A 130 26.28 0.28 2.21
N VAL A 131 24.98 0.28 2.33
CA VAL A 131 24.05 1.02 1.46
C VAL A 131 22.96 1.67 2.30
N ARG A 132 22.58 2.91 1.95
CA ARG A 132 21.35 3.49 2.49
C ARG A 132 20.18 2.89 1.75
N CYS A 133 19.47 2.02 2.42
CA CYS A 133 18.31 1.35 1.85
C CYS A 133 17.22 2.37 1.52
N ILE A 134 16.82 2.46 0.25
CA ILE A 134 15.75 3.37 -0.20
C ILE A 134 14.39 3.01 0.41
N ARG A 135 14.22 1.77 0.83
CA ARG A 135 12.98 1.28 1.42
C ARG A 135 12.87 1.66 2.90
N SER A 136 13.87 1.33 3.72
CA SER A 136 13.84 1.57 5.17
C SER A 136 14.48 2.90 5.60
N GLY A 137 15.19 3.58 4.70
CA GLY A 137 15.99 4.77 5.03
C GLY A 137 17.24 4.48 5.86
N ARG A 138 17.39 3.27 6.38
CA ARG A 138 18.50 2.84 7.25
C ARG A 138 19.73 2.48 6.42
N ILE A 139 20.90 2.62 7.04
CA ILE A 139 22.14 2.09 6.50
C ILE A 139 22.26 0.62 6.93
N GLY A 140 22.35 -0.27 5.95
CA GLY A 140 22.54 -1.69 6.16
C GLY A 140 23.62 -2.25 5.23
N LYS A 141 23.93 -3.53 5.35
CA LYS A 141 24.92 -4.19 4.51
C LYS A 141 24.49 -4.22 3.05
N LYS A 142 25.45 -4.04 2.14
CA LYS A 142 25.20 -4.31 0.72
C LYS A 142 24.90 -5.78 0.49
N MET A 143 24.03 -6.05 -0.45
CA MET A 143 23.77 -7.41 -0.94
C MET A 143 25.05 -7.98 -1.56
N THR A 144 25.28 -9.27 -1.32
CA THR A 144 26.46 -9.98 -1.81
C THR A 144 26.21 -10.74 -3.12
N PHE A 145 24.98 -10.75 -3.60
CA PHE A 145 24.57 -11.42 -4.83
C PHE A 145 23.60 -10.55 -5.63
N ASP A 146 23.61 -10.70 -6.94
CA ASP A 146 22.63 -10.08 -7.84
C ASP A 146 21.40 -11.00 -7.96
N PRO A 147 20.22 -10.55 -7.54
CA PRO A 147 19.04 -11.41 -7.54
C PRO A 147 18.46 -11.72 -8.92
N PHE A 148 18.80 -10.93 -9.96
CA PHE A 148 18.19 -11.03 -11.29
C PHE A 148 19.19 -11.07 -12.43
N ASP A 149 20.49 -10.92 -12.17
CA ASP A 149 21.57 -10.89 -13.15
C ASP A 149 21.31 -9.93 -14.33
N ASP A 150 20.71 -8.78 -14.01
CA ASP A 150 20.34 -7.74 -14.97
C ASP A 150 20.47 -6.33 -14.37
N LYS A 151 20.02 -5.31 -15.13
CA LYS A 151 20.04 -3.91 -14.67
C LYS A 151 19.17 -3.66 -13.45
N ILE A 152 18.11 -4.45 -13.26
CA ILE A 152 17.20 -4.34 -12.10
C ILE A 152 17.91 -4.89 -10.88
N GLY A 153 18.55 -6.05 -10.99
CA GLY A 153 19.37 -6.63 -9.92
C GLY A 153 20.48 -5.70 -9.49
N ALA A 154 21.22 -5.12 -10.45
CA ALA A 154 22.27 -4.15 -10.17
C ALA A 154 21.73 -2.89 -9.43
N TYR A 155 20.54 -2.41 -9.79
CA TYR A 155 19.89 -1.29 -9.09
C TYR A 155 19.49 -1.67 -7.66
N ILE A 156 18.94 -2.87 -7.48
CA ILE A 156 18.55 -3.38 -6.16
C ILE A 156 19.77 -3.47 -5.25
N MET A 157 20.87 -4.05 -5.72
CA MET A 157 22.13 -4.16 -4.95
C MET A 157 22.69 -2.81 -4.48
N GLN A 158 22.45 -1.74 -5.24
CA GLN A 158 22.92 -0.40 -4.90
C GLN A 158 21.96 0.38 -4.02
N SER A 159 20.70 -0.06 -3.92
CA SER A 159 19.62 0.72 -3.34
C SER A 159 18.91 0.03 -2.17
N ILE A 160 19.08 -1.27 -2.01
CA ILE A 160 18.41 -2.08 -0.98
C ILE A 160 19.47 -2.78 -0.13
N SER A 161 19.31 -2.75 1.20
CA SER A 161 20.20 -3.49 2.08
C SER A 161 19.86 -4.99 2.11
N GLN A 162 20.85 -5.82 2.49
CA GLN A 162 20.69 -7.27 2.63
C GLN A 162 19.54 -7.62 3.58
N GLU A 163 19.46 -6.92 4.70
CA GLU A 163 18.42 -7.14 5.72
C GLU A 163 17.02 -6.87 5.18
N SER A 164 16.86 -5.78 4.42
CA SER A 164 15.58 -5.44 3.77
C SER A 164 15.21 -6.44 2.67
N TRP A 165 16.19 -6.98 1.96
CA TRP A 165 15.97 -8.02 0.97
C TRP A 165 15.55 -9.34 1.61
N ASP A 166 16.24 -9.76 2.68
CA ASP A 166 15.94 -11.01 3.39
C ASP A 166 14.54 -10.97 3.99
N ALA A 167 14.16 -9.84 4.62
CA ALA A 167 12.82 -9.62 5.13
C ALA A 167 11.75 -9.69 4.04
N TRP A 168 12.04 -9.10 2.85
CA TRP A 168 11.12 -9.20 1.71
C TRP A 168 10.98 -10.62 1.19
N MET A 169 12.08 -11.39 1.11
CA MET A 169 12.07 -12.78 0.68
C MET A 169 11.26 -13.67 1.64
N GLU A 170 11.49 -13.51 2.95
CA GLU A 170 10.74 -14.25 3.97
C GLU A 170 9.23 -14.00 3.85
N MET A 171 8.86 -12.73 3.71
CA MET A 171 7.47 -12.34 3.52
C MET A 171 6.89 -12.89 2.22
N SER A 172 7.60 -12.75 1.09
CA SER A 172 7.09 -13.21 -0.21
C SER A 172 6.77 -14.71 -0.20
N ILE A 173 7.62 -15.52 0.46
CA ILE A 173 7.39 -16.94 0.64
C ILE A 173 6.14 -17.18 1.50
N LYS A 174 5.96 -16.42 2.58
CA LYS A 174 4.79 -16.52 3.45
C LYS A 174 3.50 -16.18 2.70
N VAL A 175 3.47 -15.06 1.98
CA VAL A 175 2.33 -14.63 1.15
C VAL A 175 1.98 -15.69 0.09
N ILE A 176 2.98 -16.21 -0.64
CA ILE A 176 2.77 -17.26 -1.64
C ILE A 176 2.13 -18.49 -1.01
N ASN A 177 2.62 -18.93 0.14
CA ASN A 177 2.13 -20.12 0.83
C ASN A 177 0.72 -19.92 1.40
N GLU A 178 0.44 -18.79 2.03
CA GLU A 178 -0.85 -18.51 2.67
C GLU A 178 -1.95 -18.25 1.64
N LEU A 179 -1.64 -17.51 0.57
CA LEU A 179 -2.58 -17.24 -0.51
C LEU A 179 -2.64 -18.38 -1.55
N ARG A 180 -1.84 -19.44 -1.40
CA ARG A 180 -1.76 -20.57 -2.33
C ARG A 180 -1.59 -20.13 -3.79
N LEU A 181 -0.77 -19.09 -4.01
CA LEU A 181 -0.49 -18.59 -5.35
C LEU A 181 0.26 -19.66 -6.14
N ASP A 182 -0.34 -20.09 -7.25
CA ASP A 182 0.34 -20.94 -8.23
C ASP A 182 1.18 -20.02 -9.13
N LEU A 183 2.48 -20.12 -9.00
CA LEU A 183 3.42 -19.31 -9.79
C LEU A 183 3.80 -19.97 -11.13
N GLY A 184 3.06 -21.02 -11.57
CA GLY A 184 3.10 -21.58 -12.93
C GLY A 184 4.40 -22.26 -13.28
#